data_361cef6e8cc9b87825d9f7c3fa46386a
#
_entry.id   361cef6e8cc9b87825d9f7c3fa46386a
#
_cell.length_a   1.000
_cell.length_b   1.000
_cell.length_c   1.000
_cell.angle_alpha   90.00
_cell.angle_beta   90.00
_cell.angle_gamma   90.00
#
_symmetry.space_group_name_H-M   'P 1'
#
loop_
_entity.id
_entity.type
_entity.pdbx_description
1 polymer ?
#
loop_
_entity_poly.entity_id
_entity_poly.type
_entity_poly.pdbx_seq_one_letter_code
_entity_poly.pdbx_strand_id
1 'polypeptide(L)'
;MQDIQPLLTPSLLSTANYIEQLQLPSGAVPWFAGGITDPWDHTEAIMGLSVAGRFAAARRGLQWLADRQRADGAWFAAYNDSEVVDGTRAETNFVAYAATGLWHYFQITNDKQTLAKYFPMVAAAINFVLAQQQPTGEIYWAVDTK
;
A
#
# COMPACT_ATOMS: atom_id res chain seq x y z
N MET A 1 -7.50 -14.13 -19.17
CA MET A 1 -7.64 -12.81 -18.51
C MET A 1 -8.94 -12.24 -19.03
N GLN A 2 -9.97 -12.10 -18.18
CA GLN A 2 -11.22 -11.43 -18.59
C GLN A 2 -10.90 -9.97 -18.87
N ASP A 3 -11.39 -9.46 -20.00
CA ASP A 3 -11.27 -8.05 -20.33
C ASP A 3 -12.18 -7.23 -19.39
N ILE A 4 -11.59 -6.55 -18.41
CA ILE A 4 -12.30 -5.71 -17.45
C ILE A 4 -12.60 -4.30 -17.99
N GLN A 5 -12.07 -3.95 -19.16
CA GLN A 5 -12.27 -2.63 -19.79
C GLN A 5 -13.76 -2.24 -19.93
N PRO A 6 -14.68 -3.16 -20.27
CA PRO A 6 -16.10 -2.81 -20.39
C PRO A 6 -16.76 -2.45 -19.06
N LEU A 7 -16.14 -2.75 -17.91
CA LEU A 7 -16.67 -2.46 -16.57
C LEU A 7 -16.28 -1.06 -16.07
N LEU A 8 -15.29 -0.42 -16.71
CA LEU A 8 -14.80 0.89 -16.30
C LEU A 8 -15.66 2.01 -16.91
N THR A 9 -16.34 2.72 -16.05
CA THR A 9 -17.07 3.94 -16.45
C THR A 9 -16.10 5.11 -16.70
N PRO A 10 -16.50 6.15 -17.49
CA PRO A 10 -15.68 7.34 -17.67
C PRO A 10 -15.26 8.01 -16.36
N SER A 11 -16.12 7.99 -15.32
CA SER A 11 -15.81 8.54 -14.00
C SER A 11 -14.71 7.75 -13.28
N LEU A 12 -14.74 6.41 -13.34
CA LEU A 12 -13.69 5.58 -12.75
C LEU A 12 -12.34 5.79 -13.45
N LEU A 13 -12.34 5.93 -14.78
CA LEU A 13 -11.12 6.23 -15.53
C LEU A 13 -10.58 7.61 -15.19
N SER A 14 -11.45 8.61 -15.03
CA SER A 14 -11.06 9.96 -14.60
C SER A 14 -10.42 9.95 -13.21
N THR A 15 -11.01 9.21 -12.26
CA THR A 15 -10.44 9.04 -10.91
C THR A 15 -9.07 8.35 -10.95
N ALA A 16 -8.94 7.28 -11.71
CA ALA A 16 -7.66 6.58 -11.85
C ALA A 16 -6.58 7.46 -12.49
N ASN A 17 -6.93 8.28 -13.49
CA ASN A 17 -6.02 9.25 -14.09
C ASN A 17 -5.57 10.29 -13.06
N TYR A 18 -6.49 10.78 -12.22
CA TYR A 18 -6.17 11.73 -11.15
C TYR A 18 -5.19 11.11 -10.13
N ILE A 19 -5.45 9.88 -9.68
CA ILE A 19 -4.55 9.17 -8.75
C ILE A 19 -3.16 8.98 -9.39
N GLU A 20 -3.10 8.58 -10.66
CA GLU A 20 -1.83 8.41 -11.36
C GLU A 20 -1.05 9.72 -11.51
N GLN A 21 -1.75 10.85 -11.73
CA GLN A 21 -1.14 12.18 -11.79
C GLN A 21 -0.62 12.67 -10.43
N LEU A 22 -1.27 12.27 -9.32
CA LEU A 22 -0.80 12.57 -7.97
C LEU A 22 0.43 11.77 -7.58
N GLN A 23 0.64 10.60 -8.22
CA GLN A 23 1.75 9.72 -7.85
C GLN A 23 3.09 10.41 -8.07
N LEU A 24 3.90 10.48 -7.01
CA LEU A 24 5.23 11.06 -7.04
C LEU A 24 6.22 10.16 -7.80
N PRO A 25 7.36 10.70 -8.25
CA PRO A 25 8.41 9.90 -8.91
C PRO A 25 8.91 8.73 -8.05
N SER A 26 8.90 8.85 -6.73
CA SER A 26 9.23 7.79 -5.78
C SER A 26 8.24 6.61 -5.82
N GLY A 27 7.03 6.83 -6.33
CA GLY A 27 5.91 5.89 -6.27
C GLY A 27 4.88 6.18 -5.18
N ALA A 28 5.15 7.11 -4.26
CA ALA A 28 4.18 7.54 -3.25
C ALA A 28 2.92 8.12 -3.88
N VAL A 29 1.75 7.83 -3.31
CA VAL A 29 0.49 8.47 -3.68
C VAL A 29 -0.01 9.23 -2.47
N PRO A 30 0.14 10.56 -2.42
CA PRO A 30 -0.34 11.37 -1.31
C PRO A 30 -1.86 11.55 -1.35
N TRP A 31 -2.47 11.95 -0.24
CA TRP A 31 -3.91 12.23 -0.12
C TRP A 31 -4.40 13.27 -1.13
N PHE A 32 -3.55 14.26 -1.39
CA PHE A 32 -3.76 15.31 -2.38
C PHE A 32 -2.40 15.91 -2.79
N ALA A 33 -2.36 16.72 -3.80
CA ALA A 33 -1.12 17.35 -4.27
C ALA A 33 -0.40 18.13 -3.14
N GLY A 34 0.82 17.71 -2.81
CA GLY A 34 1.60 18.27 -1.70
C GLY A 34 1.18 17.77 -0.31
N GLY A 35 0.24 16.83 -0.22
CA GLY A 35 -0.19 16.20 1.03
C GLY A 35 0.73 15.08 1.51
N ILE A 36 0.34 14.51 2.65
CA ILE A 36 1.03 13.33 3.21
C ILE A 36 0.58 12.04 2.51
N THR A 37 1.41 11.01 2.67
CA THR A 37 1.11 9.63 2.30
C THR A 37 1.13 8.78 3.56
N ASP A 38 0.08 8.00 3.81
CA ASP A 38 0.07 6.93 4.79
C ASP A 38 -0.02 5.56 4.08
N PRO A 39 0.38 4.47 4.73
CA PRO A 39 0.40 3.15 4.10
C PRO A 39 -0.98 2.60 3.73
N TRP A 40 -2.05 3.01 4.42
CA TRP A 40 -3.41 2.53 4.14
C TRP A 40 -3.96 3.14 2.85
N ASP A 41 -4.12 4.46 2.80
CA ASP A 41 -4.68 5.16 1.63
C ASP A 41 -3.81 4.96 0.39
N HIS A 42 -2.49 4.89 0.59
CA HIS A 42 -1.55 4.54 -0.48
C HIS A 42 -1.82 3.13 -1.05
N THR A 43 -2.09 2.14 -0.19
CA THR A 43 -2.43 0.79 -0.63
C THR A 43 -3.77 0.77 -1.37
N GLU A 44 -4.78 1.53 -0.92
CA GLU A 44 -6.05 1.67 -1.64
C GLU A 44 -5.87 2.32 -3.01
N ALA A 45 -5.02 3.33 -3.10
CA ALA A 45 -4.66 3.94 -4.38
C ALA A 45 -4.01 2.92 -5.34
N ILE A 46 -3.09 2.07 -4.85
CA ILE A 46 -2.51 0.96 -5.63
C ILE A 46 -3.61 0.01 -6.13
N MET A 47 -4.58 -0.32 -5.29
CA MET A 47 -5.70 -1.20 -5.67
C MET A 47 -6.55 -0.54 -6.76
N GLY A 48 -6.88 0.74 -6.63
CA GLY A 48 -7.61 1.51 -7.63
C GLY A 48 -6.87 1.60 -8.97
N LEU A 49 -5.57 1.87 -8.95
CA LEU A 49 -4.71 1.85 -10.14
C LEU A 49 -4.68 0.48 -10.81
N SER A 50 -4.67 -0.60 -10.02
CA SER A 50 -4.67 -1.97 -10.53
C SER A 50 -5.97 -2.29 -11.27
N VAL A 51 -7.14 -1.94 -10.69
CA VAL A 51 -8.46 -2.12 -11.34
C VAL A 51 -8.52 -1.36 -12.67
N ALA A 52 -7.96 -0.15 -12.70
CA ALA A 52 -7.95 0.69 -13.89
C ALA A 52 -6.91 0.27 -14.96
N GLY A 53 -6.17 -0.83 -14.74
CA GLY A 53 -5.13 -1.31 -15.66
C GLY A 53 -3.84 -0.47 -15.64
N ARG A 54 -3.66 0.41 -14.65
CA ARG A 54 -2.46 1.24 -14.48
C ARG A 54 -1.35 0.45 -13.77
N PHE A 55 -1.00 -0.72 -14.28
CA PHE A 55 -0.12 -1.69 -13.62
C PHE A 55 1.28 -1.17 -13.35
N ALA A 56 1.81 -0.32 -14.23
CA ALA A 56 3.13 0.29 -14.00
C ALA A 56 3.11 1.23 -12.80
N ALA A 57 2.07 2.04 -12.66
CA ALA A 57 1.88 2.93 -11.51
C ALA A 57 1.65 2.12 -10.22
N ALA A 58 0.80 1.08 -10.27
CA ALA A 58 0.59 0.18 -9.13
C ALA A 58 1.90 -0.46 -8.64
N ARG A 59 2.75 -0.95 -9.54
CA ARG A 59 4.06 -1.51 -9.17
C ARG A 59 5.01 -0.48 -8.57
N ARG A 60 4.99 0.79 -9.04
CA ARG A 60 5.77 1.86 -8.39
C ARG A 60 5.31 2.10 -6.95
N GLY A 61 3.99 2.04 -6.70
CA GLY A 61 3.44 2.13 -5.36
C GLY A 61 3.88 0.95 -4.46
N LEU A 62 3.83 -0.29 -4.96
CA LEU A 62 4.35 -1.45 -4.23
C LEU A 62 5.86 -1.32 -3.93
N GLN A 63 6.63 -0.75 -4.85
CA GLN A 63 8.05 -0.49 -4.63
C GLN A 63 8.26 0.55 -3.52
N TRP A 64 7.45 1.62 -3.50
CA TRP A 64 7.52 2.62 -2.43
C TRP A 64 7.27 2.00 -1.05
N LEU A 65 6.26 1.13 -0.91
CA LEU A 65 6.04 0.38 0.34
C LEU A 65 7.28 -0.43 0.73
N ALA A 66 7.87 -1.17 -0.21
CA ALA A 66 9.06 -1.97 0.06
C ALA A 66 10.26 -1.11 0.48
N ASP A 67 10.45 0.05 -0.14
CA ASP A 67 11.56 0.96 0.16
C ASP A 67 11.40 1.70 1.50
N ARG A 68 10.17 1.82 1.99
CA ARG A 68 9.84 2.51 3.26
C ARG A 68 9.61 1.56 4.42
N GLN A 69 9.59 0.24 4.17
CA GLN A 69 9.41 -0.73 5.25
C GLN A 69 10.58 -0.67 6.23
N ARG A 70 10.25 -0.61 7.51
CA ARG A 70 11.21 -0.63 8.61
C ARG A 70 11.78 -2.04 8.81
N ALA A 71 12.89 -2.12 9.51
CA ALA A 71 13.53 -3.41 9.80
C ALA A 71 12.66 -4.38 10.62
N ASP A 72 11.69 -3.86 11.40
CA ASP A 72 10.72 -4.65 12.16
C ASP A 72 9.51 -5.11 11.32
N GLY A 73 9.41 -4.71 10.05
CA GLY A 73 8.33 -5.07 9.13
C GLY A 73 7.18 -4.06 9.06
N ALA A 74 7.18 -3.02 9.90
CA ALA A 74 6.16 -2.00 9.93
C ALA A 74 6.48 -0.79 9.02
N TRP A 75 5.56 0.17 9.02
CA TRP A 75 5.75 1.53 8.50
C TRP A 75 5.41 2.52 9.59
N PHE A 76 5.94 3.74 9.48
CA PHE A 76 5.46 4.88 10.26
C PHE A 76 4.06 5.32 9.80
N ALA A 77 3.37 6.08 10.64
CA ALA A 77 1.99 6.48 10.37
C ALA A 77 1.84 7.41 9.16
N ALA A 78 2.82 8.31 8.90
CA ALA A 78 2.73 9.22 7.78
C ALA A 78 4.10 9.67 7.26
N TYR A 79 4.12 9.95 5.96
CA TYR A 79 5.29 10.40 5.21
C TYR A 79 4.97 11.63 4.36
N ASN A 80 5.98 12.49 4.13
CA ASN A 80 5.99 13.44 3.03
C ASN A 80 7.01 12.92 2.02
N ASP A 81 6.54 12.28 0.97
CA ASP A 81 7.32 11.47 0.03
C ASP A 81 8.15 10.38 0.76
N SER A 82 9.43 10.64 0.97
CA SER A 82 10.35 9.72 1.66
C SER A 82 10.63 10.10 3.11
N GLU A 83 10.25 11.30 3.52
CA GLU A 83 10.48 11.81 4.87
C GLU A 83 9.36 11.40 5.82
N VAL A 84 9.74 10.93 6.99
CA VAL A 84 8.77 10.59 8.05
C VAL A 84 8.25 11.87 8.68
N VAL A 85 6.93 12.11 8.62
CA VAL A 85 6.27 13.25 9.26
C VAL A 85 5.50 12.87 10.52
N ASP A 86 5.04 11.61 10.62
CA ASP A 86 4.55 11.04 11.88
C ASP A 86 5.24 9.70 12.13
N GLY A 87 6.31 9.75 12.92
CA GLY A 87 7.08 8.60 13.35
C GLY A 87 6.75 8.15 14.78
N THR A 88 5.66 8.63 15.38
CA THR A 88 5.34 8.35 16.77
C THR A 88 4.76 6.96 16.98
N ARG A 89 4.12 6.41 15.94
CA ARG A 89 3.43 5.12 15.99
C ARG A 89 3.52 4.34 14.69
N ALA A 90 3.26 3.04 14.77
CA ALA A 90 2.92 2.17 13.67
C ALA A 90 1.47 1.70 13.86
N GLU A 91 0.64 1.89 12.84
CA GLU A 91 -0.76 1.47 12.87
C GLU A 91 -0.86 0.05 12.32
N THR A 92 -1.24 -0.91 13.17
CA THR A 92 -1.21 -2.35 12.84
C THR A 92 -2.16 -2.69 11.70
N ASN A 93 -3.30 -1.99 11.59
CA ASN A 93 -4.22 -2.08 10.46
C ASN A 93 -3.56 -1.59 9.15
N PHE A 94 -2.81 -0.49 9.15
CA PHE A 94 -2.04 -0.02 7.99
C PHE A 94 -1.02 -1.05 7.55
N VAL A 95 -0.30 -1.62 8.52
CA VAL A 95 0.74 -2.63 8.27
C VAL A 95 0.15 -3.90 7.66
N ALA A 96 -0.95 -4.41 8.22
CA ALA A 96 -1.64 -5.59 7.70
C ALA A 96 -2.20 -5.36 6.28
N TYR A 97 -2.64 -4.14 5.98
CA TYR A 97 -3.34 -3.82 4.74
C TYR A 97 -2.47 -3.94 3.48
N ALA A 98 -1.15 -3.82 3.61
CA ALA A 98 -0.21 -4.07 2.52
C ALA A 98 -0.38 -5.47 1.90
N ALA A 99 -0.77 -6.47 2.72
CA ALA A 99 -1.07 -7.82 2.23
C ALA A 99 -2.29 -7.84 1.31
N THR A 100 -3.33 -7.09 1.67
CA THR A 100 -4.55 -6.93 0.85
C THR A 100 -4.20 -6.30 -0.49
N GLY A 101 -3.39 -5.24 -0.50
CA GLY A 101 -2.98 -4.55 -1.73
C GLY A 101 -2.20 -5.44 -2.69
N LEU A 102 -1.20 -6.17 -2.20
CA LEU A 102 -0.42 -7.09 -3.02
C LEU A 102 -1.28 -8.25 -3.56
N TRP A 103 -2.14 -8.82 -2.72
CA TRP A 103 -3.05 -9.90 -3.12
C TRP A 103 -4.05 -9.43 -4.16
N HIS A 104 -4.65 -8.25 -3.97
CA HIS A 104 -5.56 -7.64 -4.93
C HIS A 104 -4.90 -7.40 -6.30
N TYR A 105 -3.67 -6.85 -6.32
CA TYR A 105 -2.89 -6.69 -7.54
C TYR A 105 -2.70 -8.04 -8.26
N PHE A 106 -2.32 -9.08 -7.51
CA PHE A 106 -2.12 -10.41 -8.05
C PHE A 106 -3.41 -11.01 -8.64
N GLN A 107 -4.55 -10.86 -7.95
CA GLN A 107 -5.85 -11.35 -8.43
C GLN A 107 -6.23 -10.73 -9.80
N ILE A 108 -5.89 -9.47 -10.02
CA ILE A 108 -6.20 -8.77 -11.26
C ILE A 108 -5.21 -9.16 -12.38
N THR A 109 -3.91 -9.26 -12.05
CA THR A 109 -2.85 -9.36 -13.06
C THR A 109 -2.36 -10.78 -13.32
N ASN A 110 -2.50 -11.68 -12.34
CA ASN A 110 -1.82 -12.98 -12.25
C ASN A 110 -0.29 -12.87 -12.41
N ASP A 111 0.29 -11.72 -12.02
CA ASP A 111 1.73 -11.44 -12.12
C ASP A 111 2.49 -12.09 -10.95
N LYS A 112 2.88 -13.34 -11.15
CA LYS A 112 3.64 -14.14 -10.16
C LYS A 112 5.01 -13.55 -9.87
N GLN A 113 5.61 -12.83 -10.80
CA GLN A 113 6.93 -12.22 -10.59
C GLN A 113 6.84 -11.06 -9.60
N THR A 114 5.87 -10.17 -9.77
CA THR A 114 5.60 -9.08 -8.82
C THR A 114 5.17 -9.63 -7.45
N LEU A 115 4.31 -10.68 -7.42
CA LEU A 115 3.93 -11.33 -6.18
C LEU A 115 5.17 -11.87 -5.43
N ALA A 116 6.02 -12.64 -6.10
CA ALA A 116 7.23 -13.22 -5.49
C ALA A 116 8.21 -12.14 -5.00
N LYS A 117 8.34 -11.05 -5.74
CA LYS A 117 9.22 -9.92 -5.39
C LYS A 117 8.81 -9.26 -4.06
N TYR A 118 7.51 -9.03 -3.85
CA TYR A 118 7.02 -8.27 -2.70
C TYR A 118 6.45 -9.17 -1.58
N PHE A 119 6.38 -10.47 -1.77
CA PHE A 119 5.93 -11.39 -0.73
C PHE A 119 6.74 -11.30 0.57
N PRO A 120 8.10 -11.17 0.55
CA PRO A 120 8.87 -11.00 1.79
C PRO A 120 8.48 -9.74 2.59
N MET A 121 8.18 -8.63 1.91
CA MET A 121 7.68 -7.41 2.54
C MET A 121 6.35 -7.67 3.27
N VAL A 122 5.41 -8.32 2.62
CA VAL A 122 4.11 -8.66 3.22
C VAL A 122 4.28 -9.65 4.38
N ALA A 123 5.14 -10.66 4.24
CA ALA A 123 5.39 -11.61 5.32
C ALA A 123 5.97 -10.92 6.57
N ALA A 124 6.91 -9.99 6.39
CA ALA A 124 7.45 -9.19 7.49
C ALA A 124 6.36 -8.32 8.15
N ALA A 125 5.49 -7.69 7.35
CA ALA A 125 4.37 -6.88 7.84
C ALA A 125 3.41 -7.71 8.69
N ILE A 126 2.98 -8.88 8.22
CA ILE A 126 2.08 -9.75 8.96
C ILE A 126 2.75 -10.28 10.24
N ASN A 127 4.03 -10.63 10.20
CA ASN A 127 4.77 -11.05 11.40
C ASN A 127 4.84 -9.93 12.44
N PHE A 128 5.06 -8.67 12.02
CA PHE A 128 4.98 -7.52 12.93
C PHE A 128 3.62 -7.44 13.61
N VAL A 129 2.52 -7.53 12.86
CA VAL A 129 1.16 -7.44 13.39
C VAL A 129 0.86 -8.59 14.36
N LEU A 130 1.24 -9.82 14.02
CA LEU A 130 1.06 -10.99 14.89
C LEU A 130 1.85 -10.86 16.20
N ALA A 131 3.03 -10.23 16.16
CA ALA A 131 3.83 -9.99 17.38
C ALA A 131 3.15 -8.99 18.35
N GLN A 132 2.14 -8.23 17.91
CA GLN A 132 1.35 -7.33 18.75
C GLN A 132 0.12 -7.99 19.37
N GLN A 133 -0.14 -9.26 19.05
CA GLN A 133 -1.31 -9.96 19.59
C GLN A 133 -1.19 -10.15 21.10
N GLN A 134 -2.23 -9.75 21.81
CA GLN A 134 -2.31 -9.87 23.26
C GLN A 134 -2.71 -11.30 23.67
N PRO A 135 -2.44 -11.71 24.91
CA PRO A 135 -2.85 -13.04 25.39
C PRO A 135 -4.35 -13.32 25.30
N THR A 136 -5.17 -12.28 25.28
CA THR A 136 -6.63 -12.32 25.12
C THR A 136 -7.09 -12.40 23.66
N GLY A 137 -6.15 -12.28 22.71
CA GLY A 137 -6.35 -12.50 21.27
C GLY A 137 -6.50 -11.24 20.42
N GLU A 138 -6.78 -10.09 21.04
CA GLU A 138 -6.87 -8.83 20.31
C GLU A 138 -5.50 -8.29 19.88
N ILE A 139 -5.51 -7.45 18.85
CA ILE A 139 -4.35 -6.67 18.41
C ILE A 139 -4.72 -5.20 18.50
N TYR A 140 -3.89 -4.41 19.20
CA TYR A 140 -4.11 -2.96 19.25
C TYR A 140 -3.98 -2.36 17.85
N TRP A 141 -4.81 -1.36 17.56
CA TRP A 141 -4.82 -0.70 16.24
C TRP A 141 -3.52 0.07 15.94
N ALA A 142 -2.78 0.47 16.98
CA ALA A 142 -1.50 1.14 16.86
C ALA A 142 -0.58 0.79 18.03
N VAL A 143 0.72 0.87 17.80
CA VAL A 143 1.77 0.70 18.80
C VAL A 143 2.80 1.83 18.66
N ASP A 144 3.38 2.24 19.80
CA ASP A 144 4.44 3.24 19.82
C ASP A 144 5.70 2.71 19.11
N THR A 145 6.40 3.61 18.43
CA THR A 145 7.64 3.29 17.70
C THR A 145 8.90 3.75 18.43
N LYS A 146 8.77 4.18 19.69
CA LYS A 146 9.88 4.62 20.54
C LYS A 146 10.49 3.47 21.30
#